data_c23249695a2f666260326dcb077b5674
#
_entry.id   c23249695a2f666260326dcb077b5674
#
_cell.length_a   1.000
_cell.length_b   1.000
_cell.length_c   1.000
_cell.angle_alpha   90.00
_cell.angle_beta   90.00
_cell.angle_gamma   90.00
#
_symmetry.space_group_name_H-M   'P 1'
#
loop_
_entity.id
_entity.type
_entity.pdbx_description
1 polymer ?
#
loop_
_entity_poly.entity_id
_entity_poly.type
_entity_poly.pdbx_seq_one_letter_code
_entity_poly.pdbx_strand_id
1 'polypeptide(L)'
;MIRLKAIKTIFLWDWELEFRRSSGWFVSILFSAIVTFMTSTLIRQPSANTWLALLWMILVFTSLQLASRTFSANEGQWLYINQLVNPMELLLGKSLSTSFSTVLVSIFSFSLFYLWIGFPNIPGQEILLAPLIISLSLGSLALSFTLTFTSAIASKIDGSASLMSVLSIPLLLPALLVSLRSSKLALLGEPLHVLYPNWIGEIALCGLPLALGAVLFPYLWRS
;
A
#
# COMPACT_ATOMS: atom_id res chain seq x y z
N MET A 1 7.98 21.22 -16.26
CA MET A 1 7.32 21.82 -15.08
C MET A 1 6.13 20.95 -14.72
N ILE A 2 6.08 20.42 -13.49
CA ILE A 2 5.01 19.52 -13.05
C ILE A 2 3.73 20.32 -12.82
N ARG A 3 2.62 19.92 -13.47
CA ARG A 3 1.33 20.61 -13.36
C ARG A 3 0.46 19.97 -12.27
N LEU A 4 0.33 20.61 -11.12
CA LEU A 4 -0.51 20.13 -10.01
C LEU A 4 -1.97 19.86 -10.43
N LYS A 5 -2.51 20.65 -11.37
CA LYS A 5 -3.85 20.42 -11.91
C LYS A 5 -3.96 19.07 -12.63
N ALA A 6 -2.93 18.65 -13.38
CA ALA A 6 -2.91 17.36 -14.07
C ALA A 6 -2.92 16.20 -13.07
N ILE A 7 -2.10 16.27 -12.00
CA ILE A 7 -2.05 15.26 -10.95
C ILE A 7 -3.43 15.10 -10.28
N LYS A 8 -4.08 16.23 -9.93
CA LYS A 8 -5.42 16.21 -9.33
C LYS A 8 -6.45 15.58 -10.27
N THR A 9 -6.39 15.92 -11.56
CA THR A 9 -7.33 15.37 -12.55
C THR A 9 -7.14 13.86 -12.72
N ILE A 10 -5.88 13.38 -12.75
CA ILE A 10 -5.56 11.94 -12.83
C ILE A 10 -6.07 11.22 -11.58
N PHE A 11 -5.81 11.79 -10.41
CA PHE A 11 -6.28 11.24 -9.14
C PHE A 11 -7.81 11.07 -9.11
N LEU A 12 -8.56 12.11 -9.47
CA LEU A 12 -10.03 12.06 -9.47
C LEU A 12 -10.58 11.10 -10.53
N TRP A 13 -9.96 11.08 -11.71
CA TRP A 13 -10.36 10.18 -12.79
C TRP A 13 -10.10 8.71 -12.45
N ASP A 14 -8.94 8.41 -11.88
CA ASP A 14 -8.57 7.05 -11.46
C ASP A 14 -9.47 6.57 -10.31
N TRP A 15 -9.78 7.48 -9.37
CA TRP A 15 -10.72 7.25 -8.28
C TRP A 15 -12.15 6.94 -8.78
N GLU A 16 -12.65 7.72 -9.74
CA GLU A 16 -13.97 7.50 -10.34
C GLU A 16 -14.03 6.17 -11.10
N LEU A 17 -12.96 5.84 -11.84
CA LEU A 17 -12.86 4.54 -12.53
C LEU A 17 -12.84 3.36 -11.56
N GLU A 18 -12.12 3.48 -10.45
CA GLU A 18 -12.03 2.43 -9.43
C GLU A 18 -13.40 2.20 -8.76
N PHE A 19 -14.15 3.27 -8.49
CA PHE A 19 -15.51 3.18 -8.00
C PHE A 19 -16.49 2.56 -9.01
N ARG A 20 -16.40 2.95 -10.28
CA ARG A 20 -17.28 2.39 -11.33
C ARG A 20 -16.98 0.93 -11.62
N ARG A 21 -15.71 0.53 -11.59
CA ARG A 21 -15.29 -0.86 -11.79
C ARG A 21 -15.50 -1.74 -10.56
N SER A 22 -15.59 -1.16 -9.37
CA SER A 22 -15.83 -1.76 -8.03
C SER A 22 -15.07 -3.08 -7.73
N SER A 23 -14.61 -3.79 -8.74
CA SER A 23 -14.02 -5.12 -8.63
C SER A 23 -12.71 -5.15 -7.82
N GLY A 24 -11.91 -4.06 -7.83
CA GLY A 24 -10.62 -4.01 -7.10
C GLY A 24 -10.81 -4.01 -5.60
N TRP A 25 -11.65 -3.15 -5.11
CA TRP A 25 -11.95 -3.00 -3.69
C TRP A 25 -12.67 -4.23 -3.14
N PHE A 26 -13.70 -4.71 -3.85
CA PHE A 26 -14.44 -5.89 -3.42
C PHE A 26 -13.55 -7.13 -3.29
N VAL A 27 -12.65 -7.36 -4.23
CA VAL A 27 -11.71 -8.49 -4.16
C VAL A 27 -10.77 -8.35 -2.97
N SER A 28 -10.23 -7.16 -2.71
CA SER A 28 -9.34 -6.92 -1.58
C SER A 28 -10.06 -7.05 -0.23
N ILE A 29 -11.28 -6.52 -0.14
CA ILE A 29 -12.13 -6.63 1.05
C ILE A 29 -12.52 -8.09 1.30
N LEU A 30 -12.96 -8.79 0.25
CA LEU A 30 -13.35 -10.20 0.34
C LEU A 30 -12.16 -11.08 0.76
N PHE A 31 -10.98 -10.86 0.17
CA PHE A 31 -9.76 -11.56 0.55
C PHE A 31 -9.43 -11.32 2.03
N SER A 32 -9.43 -10.06 2.46
CA SER A 32 -9.21 -9.67 3.86
C SER A 32 -10.21 -10.36 4.80
N ALA A 33 -11.50 -10.37 4.45
CA ALA A 33 -12.55 -11.01 5.25
C ALA A 33 -12.35 -12.52 5.35
N ILE A 34 -12.06 -13.21 4.24
CA ILE A 34 -11.84 -14.66 4.21
C ILE A 34 -10.62 -15.03 5.07
N VAL A 35 -9.49 -14.35 4.87
CA VAL A 35 -8.26 -14.66 5.61
C VAL A 35 -8.44 -14.38 7.10
N THR A 36 -9.09 -13.28 7.45
CA THR A 36 -9.39 -12.96 8.86
C THR A 36 -10.32 -14.00 9.49
N PHE A 37 -11.35 -14.42 8.77
CA PHE A 37 -12.26 -15.47 9.25
C PHE A 37 -11.53 -16.80 9.46
N MET A 38 -10.72 -17.24 8.48
CA MET A 38 -9.92 -18.46 8.62
C MET A 38 -8.97 -18.38 9.82
N THR A 39 -8.31 -17.23 9.98
CA THR A 39 -7.39 -17.01 11.10
C THR A 39 -8.12 -17.06 12.44
N SER A 40 -9.30 -16.45 12.55
CA SER A 40 -10.09 -16.44 13.78
C SER A 40 -10.58 -17.83 14.20
N THR A 41 -10.84 -18.71 13.23
CA THR A 41 -11.26 -20.10 13.51
C THR A 41 -10.13 -21.00 13.97
N LEU A 42 -8.91 -20.75 13.44
CA LEU A 42 -7.73 -21.58 13.73
C LEU A 42 -6.96 -21.10 14.96
N ILE A 43 -6.90 -19.79 15.18
CA ILE A 43 -6.06 -19.17 16.22
C ILE A 43 -6.94 -18.32 17.13
N ARG A 44 -7.29 -18.87 18.30
CA ARG A 44 -8.17 -18.17 19.25
C ARG A 44 -7.49 -17.03 20.01
N GLN A 45 -6.20 -17.16 20.31
CA GLN A 45 -5.42 -16.15 21.04
C GLN A 45 -4.01 -16.07 20.44
N PRO A 46 -3.79 -15.24 19.40
CA PRO A 46 -2.46 -15.05 18.83
C PRO A 46 -1.55 -14.26 19.79
N SER A 47 -0.26 -14.61 19.83
CA SER A 47 0.73 -13.75 20.46
C SER A 47 0.83 -12.41 19.72
N ALA A 48 1.34 -11.34 20.36
CA ALA A 48 1.47 -10.02 19.74
C ALA A 48 2.24 -10.05 18.41
N ASN A 49 3.32 -10.84 18.35
CA ASN A 49 4.09 -10.97 17.10
C ASN A 49 3.32 -11.71 16.00
N THR A 50 2.60 -12.78 16.35
CA THR A 50 1.77 -13.54 15.41
C THR A 50 0.62 -12.68 14.91
N TRP A 51 -0.02 -11.92 15.79
CA TRP A 51 -1.10 -10.99 15.47
C TRP A 51 -0.66 -9.96 14.43
N LEU A 52 0.49 -9.30 14.67
CA LEU A 52 1.06 -8.32 13.73
C LEU A 52 1.46 -8.96 12.39
N ALA A 53 2.11 -10.13 12.44
CA ALA A 53 2.54 -10.82 11.22
C ALA A 53 1.36 -11.17 10.32
N LEU A 54 0.27 -11.69 10.89
CA LEU A 54 -0.94 -12.02 10.16
C LEU A 54 -1.63 -10.77 9.58
N LEU A 55 -1.74 -9.70 10.37
CA LEU A 55 -2.28 -8.44 9.90
C LEU A 55 -1.47 -7.88 8.73
N TRP A 56 -0.15 -7.79 8.87
CA TRP A 56 0.72 -7.28 7.80
C TRP A 56 0.71 -8.18 6.55
N MET A 57 0.57 -9.50 6.73
CA MET A 57 0.40 -10.40 5.59
C MET A 57 -0.86 -10.05 4.78
N ILE A 58 -1.99 -9.80 5.45
CA ILE A 58 -3.22 -9.36 4.79
C ILE A 58 -2.99 -8.01 4.07
N LEU A 59 -2.36 -7.04 4.75
CA LEU A 59 -2.11 -5.71 4.19
C LEU A 59 -1.20 -5.73 2.96
N VAL A 60 -0.16 -6.55 2.96
CA VAL A 60 0.74 -6.72 1.80
C VAL A 60 -0.01 -7.30 0.61
N PHE A 61 -0.77 -8.37 0.80
CA PHE A 61 -1.50 -9.00 -0.31
C PHE A 61 -2.61 -8.11 -0.85
N THR A 62 -3.34 -7.40 0.00
CA THR A 62 -4.36 -6.42 -0.46
C THR A 62 -3.72 -5.25 -1.20
N SER A 63 -2.60 -4.73 -0.73
CA SER A 63 -1.84 -3.67 -1.41
C SER A 63 -1.30 -4.12 -2.77
N LEU A 64 -0.79 -5.36 -2.85
CA LEU A 64 -0.31 -5.96 -4.10
C LEU A 64 -1.46 -6.10 -5.12
N GLN A 65 -2.64 -6.56 -4.68
CA GLN A 65 -3.81 -6.67 -5.54
C GLN A 65 -4.26 -5.31 -6.09
N LEU A 66 -4.28 -4.27 -5.27
CA LEU A 66 -4.64 -2.91 -5.71
C LEU A 66 -3.60 -2.36 -6.69
N ALA A 67 -2.32 -2.44 -6.34
CA ALA A 67 -1.23 -1.91 -7.16
C ALA A 67 -1.10 -2.63 -8.52
N SER A 68 -1.34 -3.94 -8.60
CA SER A 68 -1.24 -4.70 -9.85
C SER A 68 -2.22 -4.24 -10.93
N ARG A 69 -3.31 -3.59 -10.55
CA ARG A 69 -4.34 -3.09 -11.46
C ARG A 69 -4.12 -1.63 -11.88
N THR A 70 -3.27 -0.89 -11.17
CA THR A 70 -3.09 0.55 -11.37
C THR A 70 -2.62 0.90 -12.78
N PHE A 71 -1.76 0.07 -13.37
CA PHE A 71 -1.21 0.28 -14.70
C PHE A 71 -1.71 -0.73 -15.75
N SER A 72 -2.79 -1.46 -15.47
CA SER A 72 -3.43 -2.36 -16.42
C SER A 72 -4.38 -1.61 -17.37
N ALA A 73 -3.84 -0.83 -18.29
CA ALA A 73 -4.62 -0.15 -19.33
C ALA A 73 -4.38 -0.81 -20.70
N ASN A 74 -5.37 -0.72 -21.61
CA ASN A 74 -5.21 -1.18 -22.98
C ASN A 74 -4.22 -0.27 -23.73
N GLU A 75 -3.50 -0.82 -24.72
CA GLU A 75 -2.48 -0.09 -25.52
C GLU A 75 -2.98 1.25 -26.07
N GLY A 76 -4.21 1.29 -26.60
CA GLY A 76 -4.80 2.53 -27.12
C GLY A 76 -5.03 3.61 -26.07
N GLN A 77 -5.32 3.25 -24.84
CA GLN A 77 -5.45 4.20 -23.71
C GLN A 77 -4.09 4.75 -23.32
N TRP A 78 -3.04 3.94 -23.37
CA TRP A 78 -1.66 4.34 -23.08
C TRP A 78 -1.15 5.39 -24.06
N LEU A 79 -1.38 5.19 -25.36
CA LEU A 79 -0.98 6.15 -26.40
C LEU A 79 -1.65 7.52 -26.20
N TYR A 80 -2.94 7.52 -25.85
CA TYR A 80 -3.67 8.75 -25.59
C TYR A 80 -3.18 9.48 -24.33
N ILE A 81 -2.98 8.78 -23.24
CA ILE A 81 -2.51 9.36 -21.98
C ILE A 81 -1.09 9.93 -22.12
N ASN A 82 -0.20 9.24 -22.86
CA ASN A 82 1.18 9.69 -23.09
C ASN A 82 1.28 11.02 -23.86
N GLN A 83 0.28 11.33 -24.70
CA GLN A 83 0.25 12.60 -25.43
C GLN A 83 -0.19 13.78 -24.56
N LEU A 84 -0.99 13.53 -23.53
CA LEU A 84 -1.63 14.55 -22.70
C LEU A 84 -0.87 14.91 -21.44
N VAL A 85 -0.14 13.95 -20.86
CA VAL A 85 0.40 14.05 -19.49
C VAL A 85 1.87 13.62 -19.46
N ASN A 86 2.67 14.34 -18.65
CA ASN A 86 4.05 13.92 -18.41
C ASN A 86 4.09 12.61 -17.61
N PRO A 87 5.08 11.71 -17.89
CA PRO A 87 5.22 10.44 -17.18
C PRO A 87 5.25 10.57 -15.64
N MET A 88 5.91 11.63 -15.13
CA MET A 88 5.96 11.89 -13.70
C MET A 88 4.62 12.33 -13.11
N GLU A 89 3.84 13.15 -13.86
CA GLU A 89 2.49 13.55 -13.42
C GLU A 89 1.56 12.34 -13.33
N LEU A 90 1.71 11.41 -14.27
CA LEU A 90 0.96 10.16 -14.28
C LEU A 90 1.34 9.25 -13.10
N LEU A 91 2.64 9.06 -12.86
CA LEU A 91 3.11 8.27 -11.73
C LEU A 91 2.61 8.83 -10.40
N LEU A 92 2.77 10.14 -10.19
CA LEU A 92 2.33 10.80 -8.96
C LEU A 92 0.80 10.71 -8.77
N GLY A 93 0.03 10.99 -9.81
CA GLY A 93 -1.43 10.93 -9.76
C GLY A 93 -1.94 9.52 -9.41
N LYS A 94 -1.40 8.50 -10.08
CA LYS A 94 -1.75 7.11 -9.83
C LYS A 94 -1.25 6.61 -8.47
N SER A 95 -0.04 6.98 -8.05
CA SER A 95 0.48 6.62 -6.72
C SER A 95 -0.37 7.20 -5.61
N LEU A 96 -0.84 8.44 -5.73
CA LEU A 96 -1.73 9.05 -4.75
C LEU A 96 -3.10 8.36 -4.72
N SER A 97 -3.69 8.05 -5.87
CA SER A 97 -4.96 7.33 -5.94
C SER A 97 -4.88 5.94 -5.33
N THR A 98 -3.87 5.17 -5.72
CA THR A 98 -3.65 3.81 -5.17
C THR A 98 -3.34 3.86 -3.68
N SER A 99 -2.57 4.85 -3.21
CA SER A 99 -2.25 5.01 -1.79
C SER A 99 -3.49 5.31 -0.96
N PHE A 100 -4.36 6.17 -1.46
CA PHE A 100 -5.62 6.46 -0.77
C PHE A 100 -6.52 5.21 -0.68
N SER A 101 -6.64 4.46 -1.77
CA SER A 101 -7.36 3.19 -1.81
C SER A 101 -6.75 2.16 -0.85
N THR A 102 -5.42 2.04 -0.82
CA THR A 102 -4.71 1.10 0.04
C THR A 102 -4.90 1.44 1.53
N VAL A 103 -4.83 2.72 1.91
CA VAL A 103 -5.06 3.15 3.30
C VAL A 103 -6.50 2.84 3.73
N LEU A 104 -7.50 3.11 2.89
CA LEU A 104 -8.89 2.79 3.20
C LEU A 104 -9.10 1.27 3.40
N VAL A 105 -8.55 0.46 2.48
CA VAL A 105 -8.64 -1.00 2.60
C VAL A 105 -7.85 -1.50 3.82
N SER A 106 -6.72 -0.90 4.17
CA SER A 106 -5.94 -1.28 5.36
C SER A 106 -6.68 -0.99 6.66
N ILE A 107 -7.32 0.17 6.77
CA ILE A 107 -8.15 0.53 7.94
C ILE A 107 -9.35 -0.42 8.04
N PHE A 108 -9.99 -0.73 6.92
CA PHE A 108 -11.09 -1.69 6.89
C PHE A 108 -10.65 -3.10 7.31
N SER A 109 -9.52 -3.58 6.75
CA SER A 109 -8.94 -4.87 7.09
C SER A 109 -8.54 -4.96 8.57
N PHE A 110 -7.95 -3.89 9.11
CA PHE A 110 -7.66 -3.78 10.54
C PHE A 110 -8.93 -3.84 11.39
N SER A 111 -10.00 -3.15 10.98
CA SER A 111 -11.29 -3.17 11.68
C SER A 111 -11.90 -4.56 11.72
N LEU A 112 -11.89 -5.30 10.60
CA LEU A 112 -12.34 -6.69 10.53
C LEU A 112 -11.49 -7.58 11.42
N PHE A 113 -10.17 -7.42 11.36
CA PHE A 113 -9.23 -8.22 12.14
C PHE A 113 -9.44 -8.02 13.64
N TYR A 114 -9.64 -6.76 14.04
CA TYR A 114 -9.97 -6.41 15.42
C TYR A 114 -11.32 -6.97 15.88
N LEU A 115 -12.36 -6.89 15.05
CA LEU A 115 -13.70 -7.37 15.41
C LEU A 115 -13.75 -8.91 15.59
N TRP A 116 -12.99 -9.67 14.81
CA TRP A 116 -13.07 -11.14 14.86
C TRP A 116 -12.04 -11.78 15.79
N ILE A 117 -10.86 -11.20 15.93
CA ILE A 117 -9.75 -11.78 16.71
C ILE A 117 -9.54 -11.01 18.02
N GLY A 118 -9.87 -9.71 18.03
CA GLY A 118 -9.57 -8.82 19.15
C GLY A 118 -8.09 -8.42 19.20
N PHE A 119 -7.70 -7.73 20.26
CA PHE A 119 -6.30 -7.47 20.54
C PHE A 119 -5.61 -8.64 21.23
N PRO A 120 -4.30 -8.84 20.99
CA PRO A 120 -3.53 -9.81 21.73
C PRO A 120 -3.46 -9.41 23.20
N ASN A 121 -3.58 -10.38 24.09
CA ASN A 121 -3.49 -10.12 25.52
C ASN A 121 -2.03 -9.84 25.89
N ILE A 122 -1.71 -8.58 26.20
CA ILE A 122 -0.39 -8.13 26.63
C ILE A 122 -0.51 -7.70 28.09
N PRO A 123 0.01 -8.49 29.04
CA PRO A 123 -0.12 -8.19 30.46
C PRO A 123 0.52 -6.83 30.81
N GLY A 124 -0.23 -5.98 31.48
CA GLY A 124 0.27 -4.71 32.01
C GLY A 124 0.43 -3.56 31.02
N GLN A 125 -0.10 -3.67 29.80
CA GLN A 125 -0.01 -2.61 28.80
C GLN A 125 -1.39 -2.20 28.28
N GLU A 126 -1.61 -0.87 28.18
CA GLU A 126 -2.75 -0.31 27.51
C GLU A 126 -2.42 -0.04 26.03
N ILE A 127 -3.14 -0.70 25.15
CA ILE A 127 -2.93 -0.53 23.70
C ILE A 127 -3.53 0.82 23.27
N LEU A 128 -2.68 1.72 22.82
CA LEU A 128 -3.08 3.01 22.27
C LEU A 128 -3.46 2.85 20.79
N LEU A 129 -4.75 2.97 20.49
CA LEU A 129 -5.27 2.81 19.12
C LEU A 129 -4.72 3.85 18.15
N ALA A 130 -4.57 5.10 18.56
CA ALA A 130 -4.16 6.17 17.67
C ALA A 130 -2.74 5.97 17.09
N PRO A 131 -1.68 5.69 17.87
CA PRO A 131 -0.36 5.39 17.35
C PRO A 131 -0.34 4.15 16.42
N LEU A 132 -1.15 3.13 16.73
CA LEU A 132 -1.23 1.94 15.91
C LEU A 132 -1.85 2.23 14.55
N ILE A 133 -2.97 2.96 14.50
CA ILE A 133 -3.63 3.35 13.25
C ILE A 133 -2.71 4.25 12.41
N ILE A 134 -1.97 5.16 13.03
CA ILE A 134 -0.98 6.01 12.33
C ILE A 134 0.12 5.14 11.70
N SER A 135 0.72 4.23 12.48
CA SER A 135 1.76 3.31 11.97
C SER A 135 1.25 2.42 10.83
N LEU A 136 0.04 1.88 10.95
CA LEU A 136 -0.58 1.07 9.88
C LEU A 136 -0.86 1.91 8.63
N SER A 137 -1.33 3.15 8.79
CA SER A 137 -1.61 4.05 7.68
C SER A 137 -0.34 4.48 6.96
N LEU A 138 0.71 4.87 7.69
CA LEU A 138 2.00 5.27 7.10
C LEU A 138 2.69 4.07 6.43
N GLY A 139 2.68 2.91 7.05
CA GLY A 139 3.23 1.70 6.47
C GLY A 139 2.48 1.27 5.21
N SER A 140 1.15 1.34 5.19
CA SER A 140 0.37 1.04 3.99
C SER A 140 0.59 2.07 2.88
N LEU A 141 0.85 3.34 3.19
CA LEU A 141 1.32 4.34 2.23
C LEU A 141 2.66 3.93 1.62
N ALA A 142 3.65 3.59 2.44
CA ALA A 142 4.98 3.18 1.97
C ALA A 142 4.90 1.95 1.05
N LEU A 143 4.09 0.95 1.42
CA LEU A 143 3.82 -0.22 0.57
C LEU A 143 3.16 0.17 -0.75
N SER A 144 2.17 1.04 -0.71
CA SER A 144 1.46 1.47 -1.92
C SER A 144 2.38 2.21 -2.90
N PHE A 145 3.20 3.15 -2.43
CA PHE A 145 4.15 3.86 -3.29
C PHE A 145 5.16 2.91 -3.93
N THR A 146 5.72 1.97 -3.17
CA THR A 146 6.67 0.98 -3.70
C THR A 146 6.01 0.05 -4.72
N LEU A 147 4.83 -0.46 -4.44
CA LEU A 147 4.10 -1.36 -5.32
C LEU A 147 3.58 -0.68 -6.58
N THR A 148 3.13 0.56 -6.48
CA THR A 148 2.69 1.34 -7.64
C THR A 148 3.86 1.62 -8.58
N PHE A 149 5.04 1.94 -8.03
CA PHE A 149 6.25 2.13 -8.82
C PHE A 149 6.67 0.84 -9.55
N THR A 150 6.68 -0.30 -8.86
CA THR A 150 7.02 -1.59 -9.49
C THR A 150 5.98 -2.02 -10.52
N SER A 151 4.70 -1.74 -10.28
CA SER A 151 3.63 -1.95 -11.26
C SER A 151 3.84 -1.12 -12.52
N ALA A 152 4.27 0.13 -12.36
CA ALA A 152 4.57 1.01 -13.48
C ALA A 152 5.74 0.51 -14.33
N ILE A 153 6.79 -0.02 -13.72
CA ILE A 153 7.92 -0.64 -14.44
C ILE A 153 7.44 -1.91 -15.15
N ALA A 154 6.75 -2.79 -14.44
CA ALA A 154 6.27 -4.07 -14.98
C ALA A 154 5.32 -3.88 -16.16
N SER A 155 4.51 -2.81 -16.18
CA SER A 155 3.59 -2.52 -17.28
C SER A 155 4.28 -2.18 -18.61
N LYS A 156 5.58 -1.86 -18.57
CA LYS A 156 6.39 -1.56 -19.77
C LYS A 156 7.18 -2.75 -20.30
N ILE A 157 7.29 -3.81 -19.53
CA ILE A 157 8.03 -5.02 -19.88
C ILE A 157 6.98 -6.11 -20.10
N ASP A 158 6.37 -6.18 -21.29
CA ASP A 158 5.39 -7.19 -21.72
C ASP A 158 4.54 -7.85 -20.60
N GLY A 159 4.09 -7.02 -19.70
CA GLY A 159 2.88 -7.16 -18.90
C GLY A 159 2.71 -8.34 -17.98
N SER A 160 3.74 -9.06 -17.57
CA SER A 160 3.48 -10.16 -16.66
C SER A 160 3.34 -9.67 -15.20
N ALA A 161 2.19 -9.95 -14.58
CA ALA A 161 1.97 -9.74 -13.16
C ALA A 161 3.03 -10.45 -12.29
N SER A 162 3.65 -11.50 -12.80
CA SER A 162 4.78 -12.22 -12.19
C SER A 162 6.04 -11.35 -12.08
N LEU A 163 6.34 -10.55 -13.11
CA LEU A 163 7.47 -9.61 -13.10
C LEU A 163 7.31 -8.53 -12.03
N MET A 164 6.09 -8.01 -11.88
CA MET A 164 5.78 -7.06 -10.81
C MET A 164 6.09 -7.66 -9.43
N SER A 165 5.66 -8.90 -9.19
CA SER A 165 5.87 -9.56 -7.90
C SER A 165 7.36 -9.77 -7.60
N VAL A 166 8.16 -10.18 -8.57
CA VAL A 166 9.60 -10.38 -8.40
C VAL A 166 10.34 -9.06 -8.16
N LEU A 167 10.03 -8.00 -8.91
CA LEU A 167 10.64 -6.69 -8.75
C LEU A 167 10.24 -6.00 -7.45
N SER A 168 9.04 -6.29 -6.93
CA SER A 168 8.55 -5.67 -5.70
C SER A 168 9.24 -6.19 -4.45
N ILE A 169 9.69 -7.45 -4.39
CA ILE A 169 10.28 -8.07 -3.21
C ILE A 169 11.42 -7.24 -2.61
N PRO A 170 12.50 -6.89 -3.35
CA PRO A 170 13.62 -6.16 -2.77
C PRO A 170 13.24 -4.74 -2.31
N LEU A 171 12.26 -4.10 -2.95
CA LEU A 171 11.79 -2.77 -2.57
C LEU A 171 10.80 -2.81 -1.40
N LEU A 172 10.03 -3.88 -1.27
CA LEU A 172 9.07 -4.07 -0.18
C LEU A 172 9.76 -4.38 1.15
N LEU A 173 10.87 -5.12 1.14
CA LEU A 173 11.53 -5.56 2.37
C LEU A 173 11.86 -4.41 3.33
N PRO A 174 12.53 -3.31 2.93
CA PRO A 174 12.80 -2.21 3.84
C PRO A 174 11.52 -1.52 4.35
N ALA A 175 10.51 -1.36 3.49
CA ALA A 175 9.24 -0.79 3.88
C ALA A 175 8.52 -1.65 4.91
N LEU A 176 8.47 -2.97 4.71
CA LEU A 176 7.88 -3.92 5.65
C LEU A 176 8.62 -3.97 6.99
N LEU A 177 9.95 -3.97 6.98
CA LEU A 177 10.74 -4.02 8.22
C LEU A 177 10.47 -2.79 9.10
N VAL A 178 10.45 -1.60 8.52
CA VAL A 178 10.18 -0.36 9.27
C VAL A 178 8.73 -0.34 9.76
N SER A 179 7.77 -0.73 8.92
CA SER A 179 6.36 -0.73 9.26
C SER A 179 6.01 -1.77 10.33
N LEU A 180 6.60 -2.97 10.26
CA LEU A 180 6.45 -3.98 11.31
C LEU A 180 7.02 -3.50 12.64
N ARG A 181 8.19 -2.86 12.62
CA ARG A 181 8.81 -2.29 13.83
C ARG A 181 7.96 -1.18 14.41
N SER A 182 7.50 -0.25 13.60
CA SER A 182 6.62 0.87 13.98
C SER A 182 5.33 0.35 14.63
N SER A 183 4.64 -0.56 13.95
CA SER A 183 3.39 -1.16 14.44
C SER A 183 3.60 -1.98 15.72
N LYS A 184 4.73 -2.68 15.84
CA LYS A 184 5.06 -3.44 17.06
C LYS A 184 5.26 -2.52 18.25
N LEU A 185 6.01 -1.43 18.09
CA LEU A 185 6.23 -0.45 19.16
C LEU A 185 4.90 0.23 19.56
N ALA A 186 4.06 0.54 18.59
CA ALA A 186 2.73 1.11 18.84
C ALA A 186 1.81 0.13 19.58
N LEU A 187 1.86 -1.17 19.23
CA LEU A 187 1.09 -2.21 19.90
C LEU A 187 1.55 -2.45 21.34
N LEU A 188 2.86 -2.30 21.59
CA LEU A 188 3.45 -2.41 22.93
C LEU A 188 3.26 -1.14 23.79
N GLY A 189 2.51 -0.14 23.32
CA GLY A 189 2.25 1.08 24.08
C GLY A 189 3.47 1.95 24.32
N GLU A 190 4.51 1.82 23.51
CA GLU A 190 5.72 2.61 23.64
C GLU A 190 5.43 4.12 23.46
N PRO A 191 6.15 5.00 24.16
CA PRO A 191 5.91 6.44 24.10
C PRO A 191 6.20 7.01 22.73
N LEU A 192 5.51 8.09 22.36
CA LEU A 192 5.55 8.69 21.02
C LEU A 192 6.97 9.04 20.53
N HIS A 193 7.87 9.46 21.44
CA HIS A 193 9.24 9.80 21.04
C HIS A 193 10.05 8.61 20.47
N VAL A 194 9.67 7.37 20.80
CA VAL A 194 10.27 6.15 20.24
C VAL A 194 9.66 5.80 18.87
N LEU A 195 8.41 6.21 18.64
CA LEU A 195 7.69 5.98 17.40
C LEU A 195 8.08 6.95 16.27
N TYR A 196 8.34 8.22 16.60
CA TYR A 196 8.67 9.26 15.60
C TYR A 196 9.78 8.88 14.62
N PRO A 197 10.93 8.30 15.02
CA PRO A 197 11.98 7.93 14.08
C PRO A 197 11.50 6.89 13.04
N ASN A 198 10.63 5.95 13.45
CA ASN A 198 10.08 4.94 12.56
C ASN A 198 9.06 5.57 11.59
N TRP A 199 8.20 6.48 12.03
CA TRP A 199 7.26 7.20 11.18
C TRP A 199 7.97 8.08 10.14
N ILE A 200 9.04 8.77 10.55
CA ILE A 200 9.91 9.51 9.62
C ILE A 200 10.53 8.56 8.60
N GLY A 201 10.98 7.38 9.03
CA GLY A 201 11.48 6.32 8.14
C GLY A 201 10.45 5.85 7.14
N GLU A 202 9.19 5.63 7.54
CA GLU A 202 8.08 5.25 6.66
C GLU A 202 7.80 6.34 5.61
N ILE A 203 7.80 7.61 6.01
CA ILE A 203 7.62 8.75 5.10
C ILE A 203 8.81 8.85 4.12
N ALA A 204 10.04 8.66 4.59
CA ALA A 204 11.22 8.66 3.74
C ALA A 204 11.17 7.52 2.70
N LEU A 205 10.67 6.34 3.09
CA LEU A 205 10.47 5.21 2.20
C LEU A 205 9.38 5.45 1.15
N CYS A 206 8.39 6.32 1.40
CA CYS A 206 7.48 6.77 0.34
C CYS A 206 8.21 7.62 -0.72
N GLY A 207 9.22 8.39 -0.31
CA GLY A 207 10.02 9.24 -1.21
C GLY A 207 10.96 8.45 -2.13
N LEU A 208 11.44 7.29 -1.71
CA LEU A 208 12.40 6.48 -2.46
C LEU A 208 11.86 6.03 -3.84
N PRO A 209 10.66 5.42 -3.96
CA PRO A 209 10.07 5.06 -5.24
C PRO A 209 9.82 6.27 -6.14
N LEU A 210 9.47 7.41 -5.55
CA LEU A 210 9.26 8.66 -6.30
C LEU A 210 10.57 9.20 -6.86
N ALA A 211 11.65 9.16 -6.08
CA ALA A 211 12.99 9.57 -6.52
C ALA A 211 13.52 8.65 -7.63
N LEU A 212 13.38 7.34 -7.47
CA LEU A 212 13.70 6.37 -8.51
C LEU A 212 12.86 6.58 -9.76
N GLY A 213 11.57 6.85 -9.60
CA GLY A 213 10.65 7.17 -10.67
C GLY A 213 11.07 8.40 -11.46
N ALA A 214 11.50 9.48 -10.78
CA ALA A 214 11.97 10.69 -11.43
C ALA A 214 13.19 10.46 -12.34
N VAL A 215 14.04 9.51 -12.00
CA VAL A 215 15.23 9.16 -12.79
C VAL A 215 14.89 8.16 -13.90
N LEU A 216 14.12 7.12 -13.62
CA LEU A 216 13.88 6.00 -14.53
C LEU A 216 12.76 6.27 -15.55
N PHE A 217 11.70 6.98 -15.15
CA PHE A 217 10.50 7.17 -16.00
C PHE A 217 10.76 7.93 -17.30
N PRO A 218 11.60 8.98 -17.37
CA PRO A 218 11.90 9.65 -18.63
C PRO A 218 12.54 8.73 -19.67
N TYR A 219 13.25 7.68 -19.24
CA TYR A 219 13.87 6.69 -20.13
C TYR A 219 12.90 5.59 -20.52
N LEU A 220 12.16 5.04 -19.58
CA LEU A 220 11.19 3.97 -19.82
C LEU A 220 9.97 4.39 -20.67
N TRP A 221 9.66 5.69 -20.69
CA TRP A 221 8.51 6.23 -21.42
C TRP A 221 8.84 6.71 -22.83
N ARG A 222 10.13 6.83 -23.19
CA ARG A 222 10.59 7.24 -24.52
C ARG A 222 10.89 6.05 -25.46
N SER A 223 10.99 4.86 -24.91
CA SER A 223 11.07 3.61 -25.65
C SER A 223 9.66 3.06 -25.95
#